data_a5c2e3f25d2b3c2b9af48e3df4f60818
#
_entry.id   a5c2e3f25d2b3c2b9af48e3df4f60818
#
_cell.length_a   1.000
_cell.length_b   1.000
_cell.length_c   1.000
_cell.angle_alpha   90.00
_cell.angle_beta   90.00
_cell.angle_gamma   90.00
#
_symmetry.space_group_name_H-M   'P 1'
#
loop_
_entity.id
_entity.type
_entity.pdbx_description
1 polymer ?
#
loop_
_entity_poly.entity_id
_entity_poly.type
_entity_poly.pdbx_seq_one_letter_code
_entity_poly.pdbx_strand_id
1 'polypeptide(L)'
;MFNIILAASYGMSGFFMKLSDDEYDEKSNKIIAIILGIVCGLFTAYACSIDLDAACIFIAILVGNILALKVDGIHHIATMASFLIAFIILGFPNFTFLSIVTIIICMVGAIIDEIGNDNEKIYEKSKFLEYFFDYRFALKVVILLLVLLGLLNIWSFIYFLCFEIAYETARVLFERYVL
;
A
#
# COMPACT_ATOMS: atom_id res chain seq x y z
N MET A 1 15.90 -3.59 -14.95
CA MET A 1 17.05 -3.79 -14.04
C MET A 1 16.60 -3.47 -12.63
N PHE A 2 17.07 -4.21 -11.62
CA PHE A 2 16.70 -3.95 -10.23
C PHE A 2 17.16 -2.56 -9.77
N ASN A 3 16.27 -1.78 -9.15
CA ASN A 3 16.57 -0.46 -8.62
C ASN A 3 16.43 -0.50 -7.08
N ILE A 4 17.54 -0.43 -6.39
CA ILE A 4 17.59 -0.52 -4.93
C ILE A 4 16.90 0.66 -4.24
N ILE A 5 16.95 1.85 -4.84
CA ILE A 5 16.30 3.04 -4.29
C ILE A 5 14.78 2.86 -4.33
N LEU A 6 14.26 2.33 -5.44
CA LEU A 6 12.84 2.04 -5.59
C LEU A 6 12.39 0.95 -4.62
N ALA A 7 13.15 -0.14 -4.48
CA ALA A 7 12.88 -1.19 -3.49
C ALA A 7 12.86 -0.63 -2.05
N ALA A 8 13.83 0.23 -1.72
CA ALA A 8 13.88 0.89 -0.41
C ALA A 8 12.67 1.81 -0.18
N SER A 9 12.26 2.57 -1.21
CA SER A 9 11.10 3.47 -1.11
C SER A 9 9.80 2.69 -0.87
N TYR A 10 9.59 1.57 -1.56
CA TYR A 10 8.46 0.68 -1.29
C TYR A 10 8.51 0.11 0.13
N GLY A 11 9.66 -0.41 0.57
CA GLY A 11 9.82 -0.94 1.92
C GLY A 11 9.58 0.10 3.01
N MET A 12 10.15 1.30 2.87
CA MET A 12 9.94 2.40 3.83
C MET A 12 8.47 2.84 3.85
N SER A 13 7.82 2.90 2.68
CA SER A 13 6.38 3.19 2.61
C SER A 13 5.56 2.18 3.41
N GLY A 14 5.75 0.87 3.21
CA GLY A 14 5.03 -0.17 3.94
C GLY A 14 5.33 -0.15 5.44
N PHE A 15 6.60 0.00 5.81
CA PHE A 15 7.03 0.06 7.21
C PHE A 15 6.37 1.22 7.97
N PHE A 16 6.45 2.43 7.43
CA PHE A 16 5.87 3.60 8.07
C PHE A 16 4.34 3.62 8.02
N MET A 17 3.73 3.03 6.99
CA MET A 17 2.27 2.86 6.94
C MET A 17 1.81 2.06 8.16
N LYS A 18 2.38 0.87 8.39
CA LYS A 18 1.98 0.02 9.51
C LYS A 18 2.25 0.65 10.87
N LEU A 19 3.42 1.26 11.06
CA LEU A 19 3.71 1.94 12.32
C LEU A 19 2.74 3.11 12.57
N SER A 20 2.32 3.83 11.53
CA SER A 20 1.33 4.91 11.63
C SER A 20 -0.02 4.39 12.12
N ASP A 21 -0.47 3.26 11.54
CA ASP A 21 -1.72 2.61 11.91
C ASP A 21 -1.66 2.14 13.37
N ASP A 22 -0.62 1.40 13.76
CA ASP A 22 -0.48 0.85 15.12
C ASP A 22 -0.35 1.93 16.20
N GLU A 23 0.36 3.03 15.94
CA GLU A 23 0.44 4.16 16.88
C GLU A 23 -0.92 4.85 17.04
N TYR A 24 -1.73 4.88 15.99
CA TYR A 24 -3.08 5.47 16.04
C TYR A 24 -4.06 4.56 16.76
N ASP A 25 -4.14 3.29 16.35
CA ASP A 25 -5.18 2.35 16.80
C ASP A 25 -4.87 1.77 18.19
N GLU A 26 -3.61 1.33 18.42
CA GLU A 26 -3.26 0.65 19.67
C GLU A 26 -2.86 1.63 20.80
N LYS A 27 -2.14 2.71 20.43
CA LYS A 27 -1.65 3.69 21.44
C LYS A 27 -2.45 4.97 21.50
N SER A 28 -3.34 5.22 20.56
CA SER A 28 -4.06 6.50 20.43
C SER A 28 -3.14 7.71 20.32
N ASN A 29 -1.87 7.51 19.85
CA ASN A 29 -0.85 8.54 19.73
C ASN A 29 -0.95 9.25 18.37
N LYS A 30 -1.92 10.14 18.26
CA LYS A 30 -2.24 10.85 17.02
C LYS A 30 -1.07 11.63 16.42
N ILE A 31 -0.19 12.20 17.25
CA ILE A 31 0.92 13.03 16.77
C ILE A 31 1.98 12.16 16.08
N ILE A 32 2.41 11.09 16.72
CA ILE A 32 3.39 10.17 16.13
C ILE A 32 2.78 9.50 14.88
N ALA A 33 1.53 9.05 14.95
CA ALA A 33 0.83 8.47 13.81
C ALA A 33 0.81 9.41 12.59
N ILE A 34 0.48 10.71 12.78
CA ILE A 34 0.50 11.71 11.72
C ILE A 34 1.92 11.87 11.13
N ILE A 35 2.94 11.96 11.97
CA ILE A 35 4.33 12.12 11.49
C ILE A 35 4.76 10.91 10.66
N LEU A 36 4.49 9.69 11.14
CA LEU A 36 4.81 8.45 10.44
C LEU A 36 4.02 8.34 9.12
N GLY A 37 2.75 8.74 9.12
CA GLY A 37 1.91 8.82 7.92
C GLY A 37 2.46 9.79 6.88
N ILE A 38 2.93 10.99 7.30
CA ILE A 38 3.59 11.94 6.40
C ILE A 38 4.83 11.32 5.78
N VAL A 39 5.69 10.66 6.57
CA VAL A 39 6.89 10.00 6.07
C VAL A 39 6.54 8.90 5.07
N CYS A 40 5.52 8.07 5.36
CA CYS A 40 4.98 7.09 4.43
C CYS A 40 4.59 7.74 3.10
N GLY A 41 3.78 8.80 3.15
CA GLY A 41 3.32 9.52 1.95
C GLY A 41 4.47 10.07 1.10
N LEU A 42 5.53 10.57 1.72
CA LEU A 42 6.71 11.09 1.01
C LEU A 42 7.47 9.96 0.27
N PHE A 43 7.71 8.81 0.90
CA PHE A 43 8.34 7.66 0.24
C PHE A 43 7.49 7.10 -0.90
N THR A 44 6.18 7.03 -0.69
CA THR A 44 5.21 6.62 -1.73
C THR A 44 5.25 7.58 -2.92
N ALA A 45 5.20 8.89 -2.67
CA ALA A 45 5.25 9.90 -3.72
C ALA A 45 6.55 9.83 -4.53
N TYR A 46 7.68 9.65 -3.85
CA TYR A 46 8.96 9.50 -4.51
C TYR A 46 8.98 8.25 -5.42
N ALA A 47 8.54 7.10 -4.93
CA ALA A 47 8.45 5.88 -5.75
C ALA A 47 7.57 6.11 -6.99
N CYS A 48 6.40 6.73 -6.82
CA CYS A 48 5.46 7.02 -7.91
C CYS A 48 6.01 8.03 -8.93
N SER A 49 6.83 8.98 -8.50
CA SER A 49 7.39 10.00 -9.41
C SER A 49 8.46 9.45 -10.35
N ILE A 50 9.18 8.40 -9.96
CA ILE A 50 10.29 7.83 -10.72
C ILE A 50 9.93 6.53 -11.45
N ASP A 51 8.77 5.94 -11.15
CA ASP A 51 8.35 4.66 -11.74
C ASP A 51 6.85 4.62 -12.01
N LEU A 52 6.47 4.34 -13.26
CA LEU A 52 5.08 4.31 -13.70
C LEU A 52 4.28 3.18 -13.05
N ASP A 53 4.90 2.00 -12.89
CA ASP A 53 4.24 0.85 -12.28
C ASP A 53 3.96 1.12 -10.79
N ALA A 54 4.91 1.78 -10.09
CA ALA A 54 4.70 2.25 -8.73
C ALA A 54 3.52 3.22 -8.64
N ALA A 55 3.44 4.18 -9.57
CA ALA A 55 2.32 5.10 -9.62
C ALA A 55 1.00 4.37 -9.86
N CYS A 56 0.95 3.40 -10.77
CA CYS A 56 -0.25 2.59 -11.01
C CYS A 56 -0.70 1.84 -9.75
N ILE A 57 0.23 1.18 -9.05
CA ILE A 57 -0.07 0.37 -7.86
C ILE A 57 -0.54 1.27 -6.70
N PHE A 58 0.24 2.31 -6.35
CA PHE A 58 -0.07 3.12 -5.16
C PHE A 58 -1.28 4.05 -5.35
N ILE A 59 -1.51 4.57 -6.56
CA ILE A 59 -2.75 5.29 -6.87
C ILE A 59 -3.95 4.34 -6.76
N ALA A 60 -3.82 3.10 -7.23
CA ALA A 60 -4.87 2.10 -7.13
C ALA A 60 -5.19 1.76 -5.67
N ILE A 61 -4.17 1.58 -4.82
CA ILE A 61 -4.34 1.36 -3.38
C ILE A 61 -5.04 2.56 -2.73
N LEU A 62 -4.58 3.79 -3.01
CA LEU A 62 -5.18 4.99 -2.45
C LEU A 62 -6.66 5.11 -2.82
N VAL A 63 -6.98 4.98 -4.11
CA VAL A 63 -8.38 5.10 -4.58
C VAL A 63 -9.22 3.93 -4.05
N GLY A 64 -8.65 2.72 -4.01
CA GLY A 64 -9.31 1.54 -3.44
C GLY A 64 -9.67 1.74 -1.98
N ASN A 65 -8.74 2.24 -1.16
CA ASN A 65 -8.96 2.51 0.27
C ASN A 65 -9.99 3.63 0.49
N ILE A 66 -10.00 4.68 -0.35
CA ILE A 66 -11.03 5.73 -0.30
C ILE A 66 -12.41 5.12 -0.59
N LEU A 67 -12.53 4.29 -1.63
CA LEU A 67 -13.79 3.64 -2.01
C LEU A 67 -14.26 2.60 -0.99
N ALA A 68 -13.33 1.93 -0.33
CA ALA A 68 -13.61 1.00 0.77
C ALA A 68 -13.85 1.71 2.13
N LEU A 69 -13.84 3.06 2.17
CA LEU A 69 -14.02 3.88 3.37
C LEU A 69 -12.97 3.62 4.46
N LYS A 70 -11.74 3.27 4.06
CA LYS A 70 -10.62 2.99 4.96
C LYS A 70 -9.73 4.22 5.27
N VAL A 71 -10.04 5.38 4.71
CA VAL A 71 -9.38 6.65 5.02
C VAL A 71 -10.19 7.36 6.10
N ASP A 72 -10.26 6.75 7.28
CA ASP A 72 -11.11 7.14 8.42
C ASP A 72 -10.33 7.85 9.55
N GLY A 73 -9.01 7.61 9.64
CA GLY A 73 -8.14 8.23 10.63
C GLY A 73 -7.44 9.49 10.14
N ILE A 74 -7.11 10.43 11.05
CA ILE A 74 -6.37 11.65 10.71
C ILE A 74 -4.97 11.35 10.15
N HIS A 75 -4.35 10.25 10.57
CA HIS A 75 -3.07 9.78 10.05
C HIS A 75 -3.16 9.36 8.58
N HIS A 76 -4.26 8.69 8.18
CA HIS A 76 -4.53 8.35 6.77
C HIS A 76 -4.72 9.61 5.93
N ILE A 77 -5.44 10.62 6.45
CA ILE A 77 -5.60 11.91 5.78
C ILE A 77 -4.24 12.61 5.62
N ALA A 78 -3.39 12.58 6.64
CA ALA A 78 -2.06 13.16 6.58
C ALA A 78 -1.16 12.43 5.56
N THR A 79 -1.21 11.09 5.52
CA THR A 79 -0.52 10.26 4.52
C THR A 79 -0.97 10.61 3.11
N MET A 80 -2.27 10.66 2.88
CA MET A 80 -2.84 11.02 1.58
C MET A 80 -2.46 12.44 1.16
N ALA A 81 -2.57 13.42 2.06
CA ALA A 81 -2.23 14.80 1.76
C ALA A 81 -0.74 14.96 1.42
N SER A 82 0.16 14.38 2.24
CA SER A 82 1.60 14.42 1.98
C SER A 82 1.98 13.70 0.68
N PHE A 83 1.36 12.55 0.39
CA PHE A 83 1.53 11.84 -0.88
C PHE A 83 1.13 12.73 -2.07
N LEU A 84 -0.08 13.29 -2.06
CA LEU A 84 -0.58 14.09 -3.18
C LEU A 84 0.25 15.35 -3.40
N ILE A 85 0.58 16.08 -2.33
CA ILE A 85 1.39 17.29 -2.42
C ILE A 85 2.79 16.97 -2.95
N ALA A 86 3.46 15.97 -2.38
CA ALA A 86 4.80 15.58 -2.81
C ALA A 86 4.80 15.05 -4.25
N PHE A 87 3.79 14.26 -4.65
CA PHE A 87 3.67 13.71 -6.00
C PHE A 87 3.46 14.80 -7.04
N ILE A 88 2.68 15.85 -6.71
CA ILE A 88 2.54 17.04 -7.58
C ILE A 88 3.87 17.79 -7.72
N ILE A 89 4.62 17.99 -6.62
CA ILE A 89 5.90 18.69 -6.64
C ILE A 89 6.98 17.92 -7.40
N LEU A 90 7.06 16.60 -7.20
CA LEU A 90 8.05 15.74 -7.85
C LEU A 90 7.76 15.49 -9.33
N GLY A 91 6.51 15.65 -9.74
CA GLY A 91 6.04 15.41 -11.09
C GLY A 91 5.48 14.02 -11.32
N PHE A 92 4.73 13.88 -12.41
CA PHE A 92 4.02 12.65 -12.78
C PHE A 92 4.75 11.89 -13.88
N PRO A 93 4.77 10.55 -13.85
CA PRO A 93 5.16 9.77 -15.00
C PRO A 93 4.13 9.94 -16.14
N ASN A 94 4.52 9.57 -17.35
CA ASN A 94 3.63 9.64 -18.52
C ASN A 94 2.60 8.51 -18.48
N PHE A 95 1.40 8.82 -18.01
CA PHE A 95 0.28 7.86 -18.03
C PHE A 95 -0.23 7.60 -19.44
N THR A 96 -0.51 6.34 -19.73
CA THR A 96 -1.11 5.87 -20.98
C THR A 96 -2.48 5.27 -20.69
N PHE A 97 -3.24 4.93 -21.77
CA PHE A 97 -4.48 4.19 -21.60
C PHE A 97 -4.27 2.85 -20.85
N LEU A 98 -3.18 2.14 -21.13
CA LEU A 98 -2.86 0.89 -20.43
C LEU A 98 -2.57 1.13 -18.95
N SER A 99 -1.93 2.23 -18.59
CA SER A 99 -1.72 2.60 -17.19
C SER A 99 -3.03 2.81 -16.44
N ILE A 100 -4.01 3.46 -17.06
CA ILE A 100 -5.35 3.64 -16.49
C ILE A 100 -6.04 2.29 -16.26
N VAL A 101 -5.97 1.38 -17.24
CA VAL A 101 -6.52 0.02 -17.12
C VAL A 101 -5.83 -0.72 -15.97
N THR A 102 -4.51 -0.63 -15.85
CA THR A 102 -3.72 -1.24 -14.78
C THR A 102 -4.15 -0.70 -13.40
N ILE A 103 -4.33 0.62 -13.27
CA ILE A 103 -4.82 1.26 -12.04
C ILE A 103 -6.20 0.69 -11.66
N ILE A 104 -7.13 0.61 -12.61
CA ILE A 104 -8.48 0.11 -12.34
C ILE A 104 -8.45 -1.36 -11.86
N ILE A 105 -7.65 -2.20 -12.50
CA ILE A 105 -7.54 -3.61 -12.13
C ILE A 105 -6.90 -3.77 -10.74
N CYS A 106 -5.82 -3.06 -10.44
CA CYS A 106 -5.19 -3.05 -9.11
C CYS A 106 -6.15 -2.50 -8.04
N MET A 107 -6.90 -1.44 -8.35
CA MET A 107 -7.90 -0.85 -7.47
C MET A 107 -8.98 -1.88 -7.06
N VAL A 108 -9.48 -2.67 -8.02
CA VAL A 108 -10.42 -3.75 -7.72
C VAL A 108 -9.79 -4.77 -6.78
N GLY A 109 -8.53 -5.14 -7.00
CA GLY A 109 -7.80 -6.03 -6.09
C GLY A 109 -7.68 -5.47 -4.67
N ALA A 110 -7.35 -4.19 -4.54
CA ALA A 110 -7.27 -3.51 -3.24
C ALA A 110 -8.63 -3.46 -2.53
N ILE A 111 -9.71 -3.15 -3.26
CA ILE A 111 -11.08 -3.15 -2.69
C ILE A 111 -11.48 -4.56 -2.22
N ILE A 112 -11.15 -5.60 -2.98
CA ILE A 112 -11.44 -6.99 -2.59
C ILE A 112 -10.71 -7.35 -1.30
N ASP A 113 -9.44 -6.94 -1.14
CA ASP A 113 -8.68 -7.17 0.09
C ASP A 113 -9.33 -6.46 1.29
N GLU A 114 -9.73 -5.19 1.15
CA GLU A 114 -10.35 -4.44 2.25
C GLU A 114 -11.72 -5.01 2.65
N ILE A 115 -12.57 -5.33 1.66
CA ILE A 115 -13.89 -5.93 1.94
C ILE A 115 -13.73 -7.32 2.56
N GLY A 116 -12.74 -8.09 2.10
CA GLY A 116 -12.47 -9.41 2.61
C GLY A 116 -11.93 -9.38 4.03
N ASN A 117 -11.04 -8.44 4.33
CA ASN A 117 -10.46 -8.24 5.66
C ASN A 117 -11.51 -7.82 6.70
N ASP A 118 -12.50 -7.01 6.33
CA ASP A 118 -13.56 -6.57 7.23
C ASP A 118 -14.68 -7.60 7.47
N ASN A 119 -14.66 -8.70 6.73
CA ASN A 119 -15.79 -9.64 6.74
C ASN A 119 -15.53 -10.83 7.66
N GLU A 120 -15.89 -10.69 8.95
CA GLU A 120 -15.78 -11.76 9.95
C GLU A 120 -16.40 -13.10 9.50
N LYS A 121 -17.49 -13.07 8.71
CA LYS A 121 -18.13 -14.29 8.19
C LYS A 121 -17.26 -15.04 7.20
N ILE A 122 -16.28 -14.40 6.57
CA ILE A 122 -15.31 -15.05 5.70
C ILE A 122 -14.30 -15.82 6.55
N TYR A 123 -13.87 -15.27 7.66
CA TYR A 123 -12.93 -15.88 8.60
C TYR A 123 -13.49 -17.14 9.25
N GLU A 124 -14.77 -17.13 9.60
CA GLU A 124 -15.46 -18.31 10.17
C GLU A 124 -15.55 -19.49 9.19
N LYS A 125 -15.52 -19.23 7.88
CA LYS A 125 -15.70 -20.26 6.85
C LYS A 125 -14.45 -21.10 6.58
N SER A 126 -13.25 -20.50 6.64
CA SER A 126 -12.01 -21.17 6.29
C SER A 126 -10.79 -20.40 6.77
N LYS A 127 -9.90 -21.09 7.49
CA LYS A 127 -8.59 -20.54 7.87
C LYS A 127 -7.77 -20.08 6.67
N PHE A 128 -7.95 -20.71 5.50
CA PHE A 128 -7.30 -20.26 4.28
C PHE A 128 -7.77 -18.87 3.86
N LEU A 129 -9.08 -18.60 3.91
CA LEU A 129 -9.64 -17.31 3.57
C LEU A 129 -9.26 -16.23 4.61
N GLU A 130 -9.22 -16.61 5.89
CA GLU A 130 -8.71 -15.76 6.95
C GLU A 130 -7.29 -15.28 6.62
N TYR A 131 -6.32 -16.18 6.44
CA TYR A 131 -4.97 -15.82 6.06
C TYR A 131 -4.88 -15.05 4.72
N PHE A 132 -5.70 -15.44 3.74
CA PHE A 132 -5.70 -14.82 2.43
C PHE A 132 -6.02 -13.33 2.51
N PHE A 133 -7.04 -12.95 3.28
CA PHE A 133 -7.46 -11.56 3.41
C PHE A 133 -6.67 -10.80 4.50
N ASP A 134 -6.26 -11.46 5.59
CA ASP A 134 -5.42 -10.87 6.62
C ASP A 134 -4.08 -10.38 6.04
N TYR A 135 -3.49 -11.16 5.13
CA TYR A 135 -2.27 -10.79 4.41
C TYR A 135 -2.52 -10.12 3.05
N ARG A 136 -3.73 -9.67 2.75
CA ARG A 136 -4.07 -8.91 1.53
C ARG A 136 -3.56 -9.56 0.25
N PHE A 137 -3.86 -10.84 0.05
CA PHE A 137 -3.36 -11.60 -1.09
C PHE A 137 -4.04 -11.28 -2.41
N ALA A 138 -5.27 -10.70 -2.44
CA ALA A 138 -5.96 -10.43 -3.68
C ALA A 138 -5.18 -9.43 -4.55
N LEU A 139 -4.68 -8.34 -3.97
CA LEU A 139 -3.84 -7.38 -4.70
C LEU A 139 -2.52 -8.00 -5.17
N LYS A 140 -1.87 -8.85 -4.36
CA LYS A 140 -0.65 -9.57 -4.75
C LYS A 140 -0.87 -10.46 -5.96
N VAL A 141 -1.99 -11.21 -5.97
CA VAL A 141 -2.37 -12.06 -7.11
C VAL A 141 -2.64 -11.20 -8.34
N VAL A 142 -3.36 -10.09 -8.20
CA VAL A 142 -3.65 -9.15 -9.29
C VAL A 142 -2.35 -8.60 -9.89
N ILE A 143 -1.43 -8.10 -9.07
CA ILE A 143 -0.14 -7.57 -9.54
C ILE A 143 0.66 -8.66 -10.29
N LEU A 144 0.71 -9.89 -9.75
CA LEU A 144 1.38 -11.00 -10.41
C LEU A 144 0.75 -11.33 -11.77
N LEU A 145 -0.58 -11.36 -11.86
CA LEU A 145 -1.29 -11.58 -13.13
C LEU A 145 -1.00 -10.46 -14.15
N LEU A 146 -0.95 -9.20 -13.71
CA LEU A 146 -0.60 -8.06 -14.57
C LEU A 146 0.85 -8.15 -15.08
N VAL A 147 1.77 -8.68 -14.27
CA VAL A 147 3.14 -8.97 -14.71
C VAL A 147 3.14 -10.07 -15.77
N LEU A 148 2.40 -11.17 -15.58
CA LEU A 148 2.29 -12.26 -16.54
C LEU A 148 1.66 -11.81 -17.87
N LEU A 149 0.77 -10.83 -17.82
CA LEU A 149 0.16 -10.20 -19.00
C LEU A 149 1.05 -9.12 -19.66
N GLY A 150 2.20 -8.80 -19.07
CA GLY A 150 3.13 -7.78 -19.58
C GLY A 150 2.65 -6.34 -19.38
N LEU A 151 1.66 -6.11 -18.50
CA LEU A 151 1.15 -4.79 -18.15
C LEU A 151 1.94 -4.12 -17.01
N LEU A 152 2.63 -4.91 -16.20
CA LEU A 152 3.58 -4.49 -15.17
C LEU A 152 4.91 -5.21 -15.36
N ASN A 153 5.99 -4.60 -14.88
CA ASN A 153 7.31 -5.21 -14.88
C ASN A 153 7.43 -6.22 -13.72
N ILE A 154 8.20 -7.29 -13.90
CA ILE A 154 8.45 -8.28 -12.83
C ILE A 154 9.09 -7.63 -11.58
N TRP A 155 9.91 -6.59 -11.75
CA TRP A 155 10.53 -5.88 -10.64
C TRP A 155 9.49 -5.14 -9.78
N SER A 156 8.40 -4.68 -10.37
CA SER A 156 7.31 -4.00 -9.65
C SER A 156 6.62 -4.95 -8.68
N PHE A 157 6.47 -6.23 -9.05
CA PHE A 157 6.00 -7.26 -8.11
C PHE A 157 7.00 -7.49 -6.97
N ILE A 158 8.30 -7.56 -7.29
CA ILE A 158 9.36 -7.73 -6.26
C ILE A 158 9.40 -6.53 -5.32
N TYR A 159 9.28 -5.29 -5.83
CA TYR A 159 9.22 -4.09 -4.99
C TYR A 159 7.97 -4.08 -4.11
N PHE A 160 6.84 -4.52 -4.65
CA PHE A 160 5.62 -4.66 -3.87
C PHE A 160 5.76 -5.69 -2.75
N LEU A 161 6.47 -6.79 -2.98
CA LEU A 161 6.82 -7.73 -1.90
C LEU A 161 7.75 -7.09 -0.85
N CYS A 162 8.65 -6.19 -1.22
CA CYS A 162 9.44 -5.43 -0.25
C CYS A 162 8.55 -4.54 0.64
N PHE A 163 7.53 -3.90 0.05
CA PHE A 163 6.52 -3.14 0.80
C PHE A 163 5.82 -4.03 1.84
N GLU A 164 5.32 -5.19 1.41
CA GLU A 164 4.58 -6.12 2.25
C GLU A 164 5.45 -6.72 3.37
N ILE A 165 6.67 -7.15 3.05
CA ILE A 165 7.61 -7.68 4.06
C ILE A 165 7.94 -6.61 5.10
N ALA A 166 8.14 -5.37 4.69
CA ALA A 166 8.43 -4.26 5.58
C ALA A 166 7.21 -3.91 6.45
N TYR A 167 6.00 -3.94 5.89
CA TYR A 167 4.75 -3.77 6.61
C TYR A 167 4.58 -4.82 7.71
N GLU A 168 4.74 -6.10 7.38
CA GLU A 168 4.67 -7.20 8.34
C GLU A 168 5.80 -7.14 9.39
N THR A 169 6.99 -6.72 8.98
CA THR A 169 8.12 -6.51 9.91
C THR A 169 7.78 -5.42 10.92
N ALA A 170 7.18 -4.31 10.49
CA ALA A 170 6.75 -3.23 11.36
C ALA A 170 5.71 -3.73 12.37
N ARG A 171 4.71 -4.52 11.94
CA ARG A 171 3.70 -5.14 12.81
C ARG A 171 4.36 -5.96 13.91
N VAL A 172 5.23 -6.91 13.55
CA VAL A 172 5.91 -7.78 14.51
C VAL A 172 6.81 -7.00 15.47
N LEU A 173 7.51 -5.97 14.98
CA LEU A 173 8.34 -5.11 15.83
C LEU A 173 7.50 -4.31 16.82
N PHE A 174 6.37 -3.77 16.37
CA PHE A 174 5.47 -3.01 17.22
C PHE A 174 4.87 -3.90 18.32
N GLU A 175 4.30 -5.05 17.98
CA GLU A 175 3.76 -6.01 18.94
C GLU A 175 4.82 -6.47 19.97
N ARG A 176 6.06 -6.68 19.54
CA ARG A 176 7.12 -7.23 20.41
C ARG A 176 7.77 -6.23 21.34
N TYR A 177 7.95 -4.98 20.91
CA TYR A 177 8.78 -3.99 21.61
C TYR A 177 8.01 -2.78 22.12
N VAL A 178 6.76 -2.64 21.71
CA VAL A 178 6.00 -1.43 21.96
C VAL A 178 4.72 -1.73 22.76
N LEU A 179 4.10 -2.92 22.58
CA LEU A 179 3.04 -3.48 23.42
C LEU A 179 3.61 -4.42 24.47
#